data_e1e7aab915e7f08407d0f342f313a72a
#
_entry.id   e1e7aab915e7f08407d0f342f313a72a
#
_cell.length_a   1.000
_cell.length_b   1.000
_cell.length_c   1.000
_cell.angle_alpha   90.00
_cell.angle_beta   90.00
_cell.angle_gamma   90.00
#
_symmetry.space_group_name_H-M   'P 1'
#
loop_
_entity.id
_entity.type
_entity.pdbx_description
1 polymer ?
#
loop_
_entity_poly.entity_id
_entity_poly.type
_entity_poly.pdbx_seq_one_letter_code
_entity_poly.pdbx_strand_id
1 'polypeptide(L)'
;AAAAVYGSTQEMSQTQESGSGLQLFRGKETIYCWYSDEALSGYINAAAVSFGEQNSGVRVIPVLTSDSEYLEAINQETLHSDQIPDIYLLSSDSLEKAYLAGLASKVPDTVGICNTDHFPQAALSAVTYDQKLIGYPVYFDTSALVYNEDYLRTWATQQAEKELAGSSENDE
;
A
#
# COMPACT_ATOMS: atom_id res chain seq x y z
N ALA A 1 1.03 -7.46 -0.58
CA ALA A 1 1.36 -6.42 0.41
C ALA A 1 0.60 -5.15 0.06
N ALA A 2 0.05 -4.49 1.05
CA ALA A 2 -0.56 -3.18 0.88
C ALA A 2 0.38 -2.10 1.44
N ALA A 3 0.41 -0.95 0.80
CA ALA A 3 1.20 0.21 1.19
C ALA A 3 0.30 1.44 1.34
N ALA A 4 0.56 2.27 2.33
CA ALA A 4 -0.05 3.58 2.43
C ALA A 4 0.81 4.59 1.67
N VAL A 5 0.20 5.34 0.78
CA VAL A 5 0.86 6.30 -0.10
C VAL A 5 0.41 7.71 0.26
N TYR A 6 1.37 8.60 0.36
CA TYR A 6 1.14 10.01 0.66
C TYR A 6 0.93 10.79 -0.64
N GLY A 7 -0.23 11.43 -0.76
CA GLY A 7 -0.51 12.34 -1.87
C GLY A 7 0.29 13.64 -1.74
N SER A 8 0.84 14.13 -2.84
CA SER A 8 1.54 15.41 -2.85
C SER A 8 0.54 16.57 -2.77
N THR A 9 0.34 17.15 -1.61
CA THR A 9 -0.31 18.46 -1.50
C THR A 9 0.64 19.53 -2.04
N GLN A 10 0.15 20.32 -2.99
CA GLN A 10 0.86 21.51 -3.45
C GLN A 10 1.06 22.48 -2.29
N GLU A 11 2.25 23.08 -2.21
CA GLU A 11 2.55 24.15 -1.27
C GLU A 11 1.53 25.28 -1.45
N MET A 12 0.62 25.42 -0.49
CA MET A 12 -0.17 26.64 -0.40
C MET A 12 0.71 27.77 0.13
N SER A 13 0.88 28.78 -0.71
CA SER A 13 1.57 30.02 -0.43
C SER A 13 1.11 30.62 0.91
N GLN A 14 2.01 30.78 1.84
CA GLN A 14 1.79 31.56 3.05
C GLN A 14 1.53 33.02 2.67
N THR A 15 0.30 33.44 2.73
CA THR A 15 -0.02 34.86 2.82
C THR A 15 -0.02 35.23 4.29
N GLN A 16 1.02 35.93 4.69
CA GLN A 16 1.19 36.49 6.02
C GLN A 16 0.24 37.69 6.16
N GLU A 17 -0.87 37.52 6.85
CA GLU A 17 -1.64 38.65 7.40
C GLU A 17 -1.58 38.62 8.92
N SER A 18 -0.91 39.66 9.44
CA SER A 18 -0.93 39.98 10.85
C SER A 18 -2.29 40.59 11.24
N GLY A 19 -3.05 39.83 12.05
CA GLY A 19 -4.30 40.29 12.64
C GLY A 19 -4.52 39.64 14.00
N SER A 20 -4.22 40.39 15.06
CA SER A 20 -4.55 40.06 16.43
C SER A 20 -6.07 40.00 16.60
N GLY A 21 -6.61 38.82 16.95
CA GLY A 21 -8.00 38.73 17.38
C GLY A 21 -8.65 37.38 17.11
N LEU A 22 -8.93 36.60 18.17
CA LEU A 22 -9.85 35.46 18.19
C LEU A 22 -9.42 34.19 17.45
N GLN A 23 -8.42 33.51 17.96
CA GLN A 23 -8.10 32.10 17.63
C GLN A 23 -9.07 31.11 18.33
N LEU A 24 -10.37 31.32 18.26
CA LEU A 24 -11.31 30.47 19.02
C LEU A 24 -12.00 29.37 18.20
N PHE A 25 -11.81 29.29 16.89
CA PHE A 25 -12.36 28.20 16.05
C PHE A 25 -11.42 27.88 14.88
N ARG A 26 -10.23 27.41 15.16
CA ARG A 26 -9.46 26.73 14.13
C ARG A 26 -10.13 25.37 13.93
N GLY A 27 -10.87 25.19 12.85
CA GLY A 27 -11.46 23.90 12.48
C GLY A 27 -10.36 22.83 12.45
N LYS A 28 -10.69 21.60 12.82
CA LYS A 28 -9.75 20.48 12.70
C LYS A 28 -9.38 20.31 11.24
N GLU A 29 -8.10 20.13 10.97
CA GLU A 29 -7.61 19.72 9.67
C GLU A 29 -8.16 18.34 9.34
N THR A 30 -8.72 18.15 8.15
CA THR A 30 -9.33 16.88 7.75
C THR A 30 -8.38 16.17 6.79
N ILE A 31 -8.10 14.90 7.08
CA ILE A 31 -7.29 14.00 6.25
C ILE A 31 -8.21 12.88 5.75
N TYR A 32 -8.33 12.74 4.44
CA TYR A 32 -9.07 11.64 3.81
C TYR A 32 -8.13 10.45 3.57
N CYS A 33 -8.49 9.29 4.17
CA CYS A 33 -7.76 8.05 4.02
C CYS A 33 -8.59 7.04 3.24
N TRP A 34 -8.22 6.81 1.98
CA TRP A 34 -8.95 5.91 1.09
C TRP A 34 -8.39 4.49 1.14
N TYR A 35 -9.27 3.51 1.07
CA TYR A 35 -8.92 2.09 1.02
C TYR A 35 -10.01 1.30 0.29
N SER A 36 -9.67 0.14 -0.28
CA SER A 36 -10.61 -0.69 -1.05
C SER A 36 -10.92 -2.03 -0.38
N ASP A 37 -10.11 -2.49 0.59
CA ASP A 37 -10.34 -3.75 1.28
C ASP A 37 -11.28 -3.55 2.47
N GLU A 38 -12.54 -4.02 2.35
CA GLU A 38 -13.55 -3.94 3.41
C GLU A 38 -13.11 -4.66 4.70
N ALA A 39 -12.28 -5.70 4.60
CA ALA A 39 -11.78 -6.41 5.79
C ALA A 39 -10.94 -5.51 6.72
N LEU A 40 -10.35 -4.46 6.18
CA LEU A 40 -9.56 -3.49 6.94
C LEU A 40 -10.40 -2.42 7.63
N SER A 41 -11.70 -2.30 7.34
CA SER A 41 -12.55 -1.22 7.84
C SER A 41 -12.52 -1.07 9.35
N GLY A 42 -12.59 -2.17 10.09
CA GLY A 42 -12.52 -2.15 11.56
C GLY A 42 -11.20 -1.58 12.08
N TYR A 43 -10.09 -2.01 11.49
CA TYR A 43 -8.75 -1.54 11.86
C TYR A 43 -8.54 -0.07 11.52
N ILE A 44 -8.87 0.35 10.30
CA ILE A 44 -8.65 1.72 9.83
C ILE A 44 -9.50 2.71 10.60
N ASN A 45 -10.77 2.37 10.89
CA ASN A 45 -11.63 3.22 11.71
C ASN A 45 -11.11 3.37 13.14
N ALA A 46 -10.66 2.28 13.78
CA ALA A 46 -10.07 2.33 15.10
C ALA A 46 -8.77 3.17 15.13
N ALA A 47 -7.91 3.01 14.12
CA ALA A 47 -6.69 3.79 13.98
C ALA A 47 -6.98 5.29 13.78
N ALA A 48 -7.97 5.64 12.95
CA ALA A 48 -8.39 7.03 12.72
C ALA A 48 -8.91 7.69 14.01
N VAL A 49 -9.70 6.98 14.79
CA VAL A 49 -10.19 7.48 16.10
C VAL A 49 -9.03 7.69 17.07
N SER A 50 -8.18 6.68 17.25
CA SER A 50 -7.01 6.75 18.14
C SER A 50 -6.04 7.88 17.76
N PHE A 51 -5.80 8.06 16.45
CA PHE A 51 -4.97 9.16 15.97
C PHE A 51 -5.59 10.53 16.29
N GLY A 52 -6.91 10.69 16.07
CA GLY A 52 -7.62 11.93 16.37
C GLY A 52 -7.68 12.27 17.88
N GLU A 53 -7.69 11.27 18.75
CA GLU A 53 -7.60 11.46 20.21
C GLU A 53 -6.22 11.98 20.63
N GLN A 54 -5.16 11.49 19.99
CA GLN A 54 -3.78 11.90 20.27
C GLN A 54 -3.42 13.23 19.58
N ASN A 55 -4.12 13.59 18.51
CA ASN A 55 -3.86 14.76 17.66
C ASN A 55 -5.13 15.61 17.53
N SER A 56 -5.46 16.37 18.55
CA SER A 56 -6.74 17.10 18.67
C SER A 56 -7.03 18.10 17.55
N GLY A 57 -6.01 18.55 16.81
CA GLY A 57 -6.11 19.46 15.65
C GLY A 57 -6.42 18.76 14.33
N VAL A 58 -6.43 17.42 14.29
CA VAL A 58 -6.58 16.64 13.06
C VAL A 58 -7.76 15.70 13.17
N ARG A 59 -8.44 15.46 12.06
CA ARG A 59 -9.49 14.46 11.89
C ARG A 59 -9.18 13.60 10.69
N VAL A 60 -9.02 12.30 10.87
CA VAL A 60 -8.90 11.34 9.77
C VAL A 60 -10.28 10.80 9.42
N ILE A 61 -10.63 10.84 8.15
CA ILE A 61 -11.88 10.29 7.60
C ILE A 61 -11.53 9.11 6.70
N PRO A 62 -11.77 7.88 7.16
CA PRO A 62 -11.64 6.69 6.32
C PRO A 62 -12.73 6.67 5.25
N VAL A 63 -12.36 6.37 4.00
CA VAL A 63 -13.26 6.26 2.87
C VAL A 63 -13.07 4.91 2.19
N LEU A 64 -14.06 4.03 2.32
CA LEU A 64 -14.06 2.76 1.60
C LEU A 64 -14.49 3.00 0.15
N THR A 65 -13.65 2.60 -0.79
CA THR A 65 -13.87 2.78 -2.23
C THR A 65 -13.89 1.42 -2.92
N SER A 66 -14.54 1.31 -4.07
CA SER A 66 -14.54 0.07 -4.85
C SER A 66 -13.13 -0.30 -5.31
N ASP A 67 -12.80 -1.59 -5.27
CA ASP A 67 -11.50 -2.12 -5.72
C ASP A 67 -11.35 -2.06 -7.24
N SER A 68 -12.46 -2.13 -7.98
CA SER A 68 -12.44 -1.98 -9.44
C SER A 68 -12.07 -0.53 -9.82
N GLU A 69 -11.00 -0.40 -10.59
CA GLU A 69 -10.52 0.89 -11.09
C GLU A 69 -10.08 1.87 -9.97
N TYR A 70 -9.63 1.35 -8.83
CA TYR A 70 -9.28 2.14 -7.65
C TYR A 70 -8.29 3.28 -7.95
N LEU A 71 -7.19 2.99 -8.69
CA LEU A 71 -6.24 4.02 -9.11
C LEU A 71 -6.86 5.06 -10.06
N GLU A 72 -7.76 4.62 -10.94
CA GLU A 72 -8.46 5.54 -11.84
C GLU A 72 -9.42 6.44 -11.05
N ALA A 73 -10.11 5.90 -10.04
CA ALA A 73 -10.94 6.69 -9.15
C ALA A 73 -10.12 7.77 -8.43
N ILE A 74 -8.95 7.43 -7.89
CA ILE A 74 -8.04 8.40 -7.26
C ILE A 74 -7.62 9.47 -8.28
N ASN A 75 -7.26 9.08 -9.50
CA ASN A 75 -6.85 10.01 -10.54
C ASN A 75 -7.99 10.97 -10.94
N GLN A 76 -9.21 10.46 -11.07
CA GLN A 76 -10.38 11.28 -11.42
C GLN A 76 -10.73 12.27 -10.31
N GLU A 77 -10.75 11.83 -9.06
CA GLU A 77 -11.05 12.69 -7.92
C GLU A 77 -9.99 13.80 -7.72
N THR A 78 -8.71 13.52 -8.01
CA THR A 78 -7.65 14.55 -7.99
C THR A 78 -7.89 15.69 -8.98
N LEU A 79 -8.72 15.47 -10.00
CA LEU A 79 -9.02 16.47 -11.02
C LEU A 79 -10.32 17.25 -10.75
N HIS A 80 -11.24 16.71 -9.93
CA HIS A 80 -12.63 17.18 -9.92
C HIS A 80 -13.29 17.32 -8.54
N SER A 81 -12.63 16.95 -7.44
CA SER A 81 -13.27 16.85 -6.12
C SER A 81 -12.59 17.66 -5.04
N ASP A 82 -13.38 18.08 -4.04
CA ASP A 82 -12.89 18.67 -2.78
C ASP A 82 -12.53 17.60 -1.73
N GLN A 83 -12.73 16.31 -2.05
CA GLN A 83 -12.44 15.16 -1.17
C GLN A 83 -11.33 14.28 -1.71
N ILE A 84 -10.29 14.91 -2.21
CA ILE A 84 -9.08 14.23 -2.70
C ILE A 84 -8.48 13.38 -1.57
N PRO A 85 -8.09 12.11 -1.81
CA PRO A 85 -7.39 11.35 -0.80
C PRO A 85 -6.02 11.97 -0.46
N ASP A 86 -5.79 12.27 0.81
CA ASP A 86 -4.48 12.69 1.32
C ASP A 86 -3.59 11.47 1.53
N ILE A 87 -4.19 10.35 1.93
CA ILE A 87 -3.57 9.05 2.14
C ILE A 87 -4.45 7.99 1.50
N TYR A 88 -3.84 7.01 0.86
CA TYR A 88 -4.57 5.86 0.37
C TYR A 88 -3.77 4.57 0.46
N LEU A 89 -4.47 3.46 0.70
CA LEU A 89 -3.90 2.12 0.72
C LEU A 89 -3.90 1.55 -0.69
N LEU A 90 -2.79 0.96 -1.08
CA LEU A 90 -2.58 0.44 -2.42
C LEU A 90 -1.87 -0.90 -2.37
N SER A 91 -2.20 -1.80 -3.26
CA SER A 91 -1.44 -3.03 -3.46
C SER A 91 -0.06 -2.72 -4.06
N SER A 92 0.97 -3.46 -3.65
CA SER A 92 2.36 -3.22 -4.07
C SER A 92 2.59 -3.39 -5.57
N ASP A 93 1.79 -4.20 -6.25
CA ASP A 93 1.84 -4.39 -7.71
C ASP A 93 1.31 -3.18 -8.50
N SER A 94 0.52 -2.32 -7.85
CA SER A 94 0.03 -1.06 -8.43
C SER A 94 0.88 0.16 -8.06
N LEU A 95 1.86 0.00 -7.18
CA LEU A 95 2.64 1.10 -6.60
C LEU A 95 3.50 1.82 -7.64
N GLU A 96 4.16 1.07 -8.52
CA GLU A 96 4.93 1.64 -9.64
C GLU A 96 4.04 2.47 -10.57
N LYS A 97 2.87 1.95 -10.92
CA LYS A 97 1.89 2.66 -11.76
C LYS A 97 1.45 3.97 -11.10
N ALA A 98 1.17 3.95 -9.80
CA ALA A 98 0.80 5.15 -9.05
C ALA A 98 1.93 6.19 -9.04
N TYR A 99 3.18 5.76 -8.84
CA TYR A 99 4.34 6.65 -8.86
C TYR A 99 4.56 7.28 -10.25
N LEU A 100 4.51 6.49 -11.31
CA LEU A 100 4.69 6.97 -12.69
C LEU A 100 3.54 7.89 -13.15
N ALA A 101 2.34 7.68 -12.63
CA ALA A 101 1.19 8.57 -12.87
C ALA A 101 1.22 9.86 -12.03
N GLY A 102 2.22 10.06 -11.16
CA GLY A 102 2.31 11.23 -10.28
C GLY A 102 1.33 11.21 -9.11
N LEU A 103 0.65 10.09 -8.88
CA LEU A 103 -0.28 9.91 -7.76
C LEU A 103 0.42 9.55 -6.46
N ALA A 104 1.65 9.05 -6.52
CA ALA A 104 2.49 8.72 -5.38
C ALA A 104 3.79 9.49 -5.43
N SER A 105 4.30 9.91 -4.28
CA SER A 105 5.58 10.62 -4.17
C SER A 105 6.51 9.95 -3.18
N LYS A 106 7.78 10.38 -3.16
CA LYS A 106 8.74 9.93 -2.16
C LYS A 106 8.23 10.25 -0.76
N VAL A 107 8.18 9.24 0.10
CA VAL A 107 7.84 9.39 1.52
C VAL A 107 9.08 9.83 2.30
N PRO A 108 9.02 10.94 3.06
CA PRO A 108 10.09 11.32 3.95
C PRO A 108 9.98 10.52 5.26
N ASP A 109 10.64 9.38 5.37
CA ASP A 109 10.61 8.59 6.62
C ASP A 109 11.30 9.33 7.78
N THR A 110 10.67 10.42 8.23
CA THR A 110 11.19 11.29 9.29
C THR A 110 11.20 10.63 10.67
N VAL A 111 10.38 9.61 10.84
CA VAL A 111 10.28 8.82 12.09
C VAL A 111 11.27 7.66 12.09
N GLY A 112 11.78 7.28 10.92
CA GLY A 112 12.76 6.20 10.77
C GLY A 112 12.18 4.82 11.04
N ILE A 113 10.89 4.59 10.75
CA ILE A 113 10.23 3.31 10.98
C ILE A 113 10.42 2.32 9.82
N CYS A 114 10.76 2.79 8.63
CA CYS A 114 10.94 1.94 7.45
C CYS A 114 12.32 1.28 7.41
N ASN A 115 12.55 0.39 8.36
CA ASN A 115 13.79 -0.37 8.49
C ASN A 115 13.50 -1.83 8.83
N THR A 116 14.55 -2.67 8.83
CA THR A 116 14.44 -4.11 9.08
C THR A 116 14.12 -4.49 10.52
N ASP A 117 14.20 -3.55 11.46
CA ASP A 117 13.81 -3.80 12.86
C ASP A 117 12.28 -3.79 13.00
N HIS A 118 11.59 -3.08 12.12
CA HIS A 118 10.13 -2.94 12.14
C HIS A 118 9.43 -3.77 11.05
N PHE A 119 10.05 -3.91 9.87
CA PHE A 119 9.45 -4.57 8.72
C PHE A 119 10.39 -5.60 8.10
N PRO A 120 9.89 -6.74 7.61
CA PRO A 120 10.66 -7.66 6.81
C PRO A 120 11.22 -6.97 5.55
N GLN A 121 12.42 -7.37 5.12
CA GLN A 121 13.06 -6.81 3.93
C GLN A 121 12.18 -6.89 2.68
N ALA A 122 11.39 -7.96 2.53
CA ALA A 122 10.46 -8.12 1.42
C ALA A 122 9.38 -7.01 1.40
N ALA A 123 8.84 -6.63 2.58
CA ALA A 123 7.87 -5.56 2.68
C ALA A 123 8.47 -4.19 2.35
N LEU A 124 9.70 -3.92 2.81
CA LEU A 124 10.42 -2.68 2.47
C LEU A 124 10.72 -2.60 0.97
N SER A 125 11.14 -3.71 0.37
CA SER A 125 11.38 -3.78 -1.07
C SER A 125 10.11 -3.54 -1.88
N ALA A 126 8.96 -4.03 -1.40
CA ALA A 126 7.67 -3.87 -2.07
C ALA A 126 7.15 -2.42 -2.09
N VAL A 127 7.62 -1.56 -1.19
CA VAL A 127 7.26 -0.13 -1.13
C VAL A 127 8.36 0.80 -1.63
N THR A 128 9.41 0.23 -2.22
CA THR A 128 10.56 0.98 -2.75
C THR A 128 10.58 0.87 -4.27
N TYR A 129 10.59 2.00 -4.96
CA TYR A 129 10.75 2.09 -6.41
C TYR A 129 11.87 3.08 -6.74
N ASP A 130 12.76 2.69 -7.69
CA ASP A 130 13.92 3.50 -8.11
C ASP A 130 14.73 4.02 -6.90
N GLN A 131 15.02 3.15 -5.93
CA GLN A 131 15.73 3.45 -4.68
C GLN A 131 15.04 4.51 -3.79
N LYS A 132 13.78 4.80 -4.04
CA LYS A 132 12.99 5.74 -3.25
C LYS A 132 11.89 4.99 -2.51
N LEU A 133 11.75 5.28 -1.23
CA LEU A 133 10.60 4.84 -0.46
C LEU A 133 9.38 5.65 -0.93
N ILE A 134 8.35 4.99 -1.44
CA ILE A 134 7.14 5.63 -1.99
C ILE A 134 5.87 5.27 -1.22
N GLY A 135 5.99 4.50 -0.16
CA GLY A 135 4.88 4.17 0.73
C GLY A 135 5.37 3.56 2.02
N TYR A 136 4.51 3.50 3.01
CA TYR A 136 4.74 2.72 4.25
C TYR A 136 4.13 1.32 4.09
N PRO A 137 4.83 0.24 4.46
CA PRO A 137 4.21 -1.09 4.54
C PRO A 137 3.10 -1.08 5.60
N VAL A 138 1.91 -1.57 5.27
CA VAL A 138 0.79 -1.67 6.21
C VAL A 138 0.62 -3.12 6.66
N TYR A 139 0.48 -4.03 5.71
CA TYR A 139 0.46 -5.47 5.96
C TYR A 139 1.00 -6.22 4.73
N PHE A 140 1.35 -7.46 4.91
CA PHE A 140 1.70 -8.35 3.81
C PHE A 140 1.14 -9.75 4.07
N ASP A 141 0.84 -10.43 3.00
CA ASP A 141 0.51 -11.84 2.97
C ASP A 141 1.42 -12.57 1.97
N THR A 142 1.45 -13.86 2.04
CA THR A 142 2.22 -14.68 1.13
C THR A 142 1.37 -15.84 0.64
N SER A 143 1.51 -16.16 -0.65
CA SER A 143 0.99 -17.41 -1.20
C SER A 143 2.11 -18.43 -1.20
N ALA A 144 1.84 -19.62 -0.67
CA ALA A 144 2.80 -20.71 -0.64
C ALA A 144 2.21 -21.96 -1.31
N LEU A 145 3.02 -22.61 -2.11
CA LEU A 145 2.68 -23.95 -2.63
C LEU A 145 3.16 -24.99 -1.62
N VAL A 146 2.20 -25.71 -1.04
CA VAL A 146 2.51 -26.85 -0.16
C VAL A 146 2.43 -28.12 -1.00
N TYR A 147 3.49 -28.92 -0.95
CA TYR A 147 3.55 -30.19 -1.67
C TYR A 147 4.10 -31.31 -0.80
N ASN A 148 3.72 -32.56 -1.11
CA ASN A 148 4.30 -33.74 -0.48
C ASN A 148 5.57 -34.14 -1.25
N GLU A 149 6.72 -33.99 -0.60
CA GLU A 149 8.03 -34.23 -1.20
C GLU A 149 8.22 -35.73 -1.58
N ASP A 150 7.79 -36.64 -0.73
CA ASP A 150 7.92 -38.08 -0.98
C ASP A 150 7.09 -38.51 -2.19
N TYR A 151 5.88 -37.96 -2.33
CA TYR A 151 5.04 -38.20 -3.48
C TYR A 151 5.67 -37.71 -4.78
N LEU A 152 6.19 -36.49 -4.78
CA LEU A 152 6.85 -35.92 -5.96
C LEU A 152 8.13 -36.67 -6.32
N ARG A 153 8.94 -37.08 -5.35
CA ARG A 153 10.13 -37.92 -5.58
C ARG A 153 9.75 -39.25 -6.20
N THR A 154 8.76 -39.94 -5.64
CA THR A 154 8.28 -41.23 -6.16
C THR A 154 7.76 -41.06 -7.58
N TRP A 155 6.96 -40.05 -7.84
CA TRP A 155 6.45 -39.76 -9.18
C TRP A 155 7.56 -39.47 -10.18
N ALA A 156 8.55 -38.65 -9.81
CA ALA A 156 9.68 -38.31 -10.68
C ALA A 156 10.53 -39.54 -11.02
N THR A 157 10.78 -40.41 -10.05
CA THR A 157 11.51 -41.68 -10.27
C THR A 157 10.75 -42.57 -11.24
N GLN A 158 9.42 -42.76 -11.05
CA GLN A 158 8.59 -43.56 -11.95
C GLN A 158 8.54 -43.00 -13.38
N GLN A 159 8.57 -41.66 -13.55
CA GLN A 159 8.62 -41.06 -14.89
C GLN A 159 9.96 -41.33 -15.58
N ALA A 160 11.09 -41.13 -14.84
CA ALA A 160 12.41 -41.41 -15.38
C ALA A 160 12.59 -42.88 -15.77
N GLU A 161 12.06 -43.84 -15.00
CA GLU A 161 12.07 -45.29 -15.34
C GLU A 161 11.25 -45.56 -16.59
N LYS A 162 10.09 -44.94 -16.78
CA LYS A 162 9.26 -45.08 -17.98
C LYS A 162 9.95 -44.54 -19.24
N GLU A 163 10.60 -43.40 -19.14
CA GLU A 163 11.36 -42.79 -20.24
C GLU A 163 12.53 -43.69 -20.65
N LEU A 164 13.28 -44.22 -19.69
CA LEU A 164 14.35 -45.17 -19.97
C LEU A 164 13.86 -46.47 -20.62
N ALA A 165 12.73 -47.02 -20.17
CA ALA A 165 12.15 -48.21 -20.75
C ALA A 165 11.64 -47.95 -22.19
N GLY A 166 11.01 -46.77 -22.44
CA GLY A 166 10.53 -46.42 -23.77
C GLY A 166 11.64 -46.08 -24.78
N SER A 167 12.81 -45.67 -24.33
CA SER A 167 13.95 -45.43 -25.22
C SER A 167 14.66 -46.70 -25.67
N SER A 168 14.54 -47.79 -24.90
CA SER A 168 15.16 -49.08 -25.27
C SER A 168 14.35 -49.90 -26.27
N GLU A 169 13.07 -49.55 -26.53
CA GLU A 169 12.23 -50.22 -27.55
C GLU A 169 12.36 -49.61 -28.95
N ASN A 170 13.02 -48.48 -29.11
CA ASN A 170 13.20 -47.83 -30.42
C ASN A 170 14.55 -48.09 -31.06
N ASP A 171 15.39 -48.93 -30.47
CA ASP A 171 16.75 -49.27 -31.03
C ASP A 171 16.83 -50.71 -31.57
N GLU A 172 15.70 -51.39 -31.85
CA GLU A 172 15.60 -52.62 -32.64
C GLU A 172 14.90 -52.27 -33.96
#